data_d15a513fbc90026df3e51ef0b0bd1a0e
#
_entry.id   d15a513fbc90026df3e51ef0b0bd1a0e
#
_cell.length_a   1.000
_cell.length_b   1.000
_cell.length_c   1.000
_cell.angle_alpha   90.00
_cell.angle_beta   90.00
_cell.angle_gamma   90.00
#
_symmetry.space_group_name_H-M   'P 1'
#
loop_
_entity.id
_entity.type
_entity.pdbx_description
1 polymer ?
#
loop_
_entity_poly.entity_id
_entity_poly.type
_entity_poly.pdbx_seq_one_letter_code
_entity_poly.pdbx_strand_id
1 'polypeptide(L)'
;MPGLTAYGGFFEFGSPKRGENVFVSAASGAVGQLVGQFAKLSGCYVVGSAGSKEKVDLLKNKLGFDEAFNYKEESDLKATLKRYFPEGIDIYFENVGGKTLDAVLPNMRPHGRIPVCGMISQYNLAQPEGVTNLAHLIFKRIKMEGFIVYDFYHLYPKFLEFVLPHIREGKVVYVEDIAEGLENGPAAFVGLFSGRNVGKQVISVVPE
;
A
#
# COMPACT_ATOMS: atom_id res chain seq x y z
N MET A 1 10.89 -10.58 0.25
CA MET A 1 10.42 -9.88 -0.96
C MET A 1 9.50 -8.69 -0.65
N PRO A 2 8.34 -8.81 0.03
CA PRO A 2 7.47 -7.64 0.25
C PRO A 2 8.15 -6.48 0.98
N GLY A 3 9.06 -6.76 1.91
CA GLY A 3 9.82 -5.70 2.60
C GLY A 3 10.71 -4.88 1.68
N LEU A 4 11.46 -5.54 0.79
CA LEU A 4 12.30 -4.85 -0.19
C LEU A 4 11.46 -4.08 -1.22
N THR A 5 10.30 -4.63 -1.62
CA THR A 5 9.32 -3.94 -2.49
C THR A 5 8.83 -2.65 -1.83
N ALA A 6 8.42 -2.73 -0.56
CA ALA A 6 7.97 -1.57 0.21
C ALA A 6 9.09 -0.54 0.37
N TYR A 7 10.31 -1.00 0.69
CA TYR A 7 11.47 -0.14 0.89
C TYR A 7 11.86 0.60 -0.40
N GLY A 8 12.11 -0.14 -1.48
CA GLY A 8 12.51 0.46 -2.75
C GLY A 8 11.44 1.39 -3.32
N GLY A 9 10.19 0.93 -3.41
CA GLY A 9 9.10 1.75 -3.92
C GLY A 9 8.87 3.02 -3.11
N PHE A 10 8.93 2.94 -1.78
CA PHE A 10 8.66 4.08 -0.93
C PHE A 10 9.83 5.07 -0.87
N PHE A 11 11.07 4.58 -0.68
CA PHE A 11 12.22 5.47 -0.51
C PHE A 11 12.82 5.96 -1.84
N GLU A 12 12.94 5.10 -2.86
CA GLU A 12 13.54 5.49 -4.13
C GLU A 12 12.57 6.29 -5.02
N PHE A 13 11.29 5.88 -5.08
CA PHE A 13 10.29 6.55 -5.93
C PHE A 13 9.43 7.55 -5.15
N GLY A 14 9.02 7.20 -3.93
CA GLY A 14 8.27 8.09 -3.06
C GLY A 14 9.11 9.23 -2.51
N SER A 15 10.38 8.99 -2.20
CA SER A 15 11.34 9.98 -1.66
C SER A 15 10.71 10.83 -0.53
N PRO A 16 10.26 10.20 0.57
CA PRO A 16 9.43 10.85 1.57
C PRO A 16 10.16 11.97 2.32
N LYS A 17 9.43 13.00 2.68
CA LYS A 17 9.88 14.08 3.55
C LYS A 17 9.01 14.13 4.81
N ARG A 18 9.61 14.48 5.92
CA ARG A 18 8.89 14.66 7.18
C ARG A 18 7.72 15.63 7.02
N GLY A 19 6.55 15.26 7.54
CA GLY A 19 5.33 16.05 7.50
C GLY A 19 4.51 15.89 6.21
N GLU A 20 4.95 15.06 5.25
CA GLU A 20 4.17 14.79 4.04
C GLU A 20 2.98 13.87 4.32
N ASN A 21 1.96 14.01 3.49
CA ASN A 21 0.73 13.22 3.50
C ASN A 21 0.89 11.98 2.60
N VAL A 22 0.78 10.80 3.17
CA VAL A 22 0.94 9.52 2.48
C VAL A 22 -0.37 8.74 2.48
N PHE A 23 -0.85 8.39 1.30
CA PHE A 23 -1.95 7.44 1.14
C PHE A 23 -1.41 6.09 0.68
N VAL A 24 -1.91 5.01 1.29
CA VAL A 24 -1.57 3.63 0.92
C VAL A 24 -2.85 2.86 0.63
N SER A 25 -3.01 2.40 -0.61
CA SER A 25 -4.11 1.50 -0.97
C SER A 25 -3.76 0.04 -0.66
N ALA A 26 -4.78 -0.82 -0.43
CA ALA A 26 -4.59 -2.20 0.05
C ALA A 26 -3.59 -2.28 1.23
N ALA A 27 -3.75 -1.35 2.16
CA ALA A 27 -2.76 -1.04 3.20
C ALA A 27 -2.52 -2.20 4.17
N SER A 28 -3.49 -3.09 4.37
CA SER A 28 -3.35 -4.28 5.22
C SER A 28 -2.67 -5.47 4.54
N GLY A 29 -2.30 -5.35 3.26
CA GLY A 29 -1.60 -6.39 2.51
C GLY A 29 -0.10 -6.47 2.85
N ALA A 30 0.59 -7.46 2.28
CA ALA A 30 1.99 -7.76 2.57
C ALA A 30 2.95 -6.58 2.37
N VAL A 31 2.73 -5.76 1.33
CA VAL A 31 3.54 -4.57 1.03
C VAL A 31 2.99 -3.35 1.77
N GLY A 32 1.68 -3.11 1.67
CA GLY A 32 1.05 -1.90 2.21
C GLY A 32 1.26 -1.72 3.71
N GLN A 33 1.18 -2.80 4.50
CA GLN A 33 1.43 -2.75 5.95
C GLN A 33 2.84 -2.24 6.32
N LEU A 34 3.84 -2.53 5.48
CA LEU A 34 5.21 -2.09 5.71
C LEU A 34 5.42 -0.66 5.21
N VAL A 35 4.85 -0.31 4.05
CA VAL A 35 4.92 1.07 3.52
C VAL A 35 4.39 2.07 4.53
N GLY A 36 3.21 1.81 5.12
CA GLY A 36 2.64 2.71 6.11
C GLY A 36 3.54 2.90 7.33
N GLN A 37 4.15 1.83 7.85
CA GLN A 37 5.06 1.90 8.97
C GLN A 37 6.36 2.63 8.59
N PHE A 38 6.91 2.42 7.40
CA PHE A 38 8.07 3.16 6.91
C PHE A 38 7.76 4.66 6.77
N ALA A 39 6.54 4.98 6.32
CA ALA A 39 6.08 6.37 6.27
C ALA A 39 5.95 6.98 7.66
N LYS A 40 5.46 6.24 8.66
CA LYS A 40 5.44 6.70 10.06
C LYS A 40 6.84 6.93 10.61
N LEU A 41 7.78 6.02 10.36
CA LEU A 41 9.19 6.20 10.75
C LEU A 41 9.83 7.43 10.09
N SER A 42 9.38 7.79 8.88
CA SER A 42 9.82 8.99 8.17
C SER A 42 9.14 10.28 8.67
N GLY A 43 8.21 10.17 9.63
CA GLY A 43 7.49 11.31 10.19
C GLY A 43 6.37 11.86 9.31
N CYS A 44 5.78 11.01 8.45
CA CYS A 44 4.65 11.36 7.60
C CYS A 44 3.31 11.18 8.32
N TYR A 45 2.27 11.87 7.84
CA TYR A 45 0.88 11.56 8.12
C TYR A 45 0.40 10.47 7.16
N VAL A 46 -0.13 9.37 7.70
CA VAL A 46 -0.40 8.16 6.93
C VAL A 46 -1.86 7.74 7.03
N VAL A 47 -2.51 7.62 5.89
CA VAL A 47 -3.87 7.05 5.78
C VAL A 47 -3.83 5.80 4.93
N GLY A 48 -4.53 4.75 5.38
CA GLY A 48 -4.64 3.50 4.66
C GLY A 48 -6.07 3.19 4.22
N SER A 49 -6.25 2.50 3.09
CA SER A 49 -7.53 1.90 2.75
C SER A 49 -7.46 0.38 2.80
N ALA A 50 -8.54 -0.24 3.30
CA ALA A 50 -8.69 -1.68 3.40
C ALA A 50 -10.14 -2.09 3.13
N GLY A 51 -10.42 -3.39 3.01
CA GLY A 51 -11.74 -3.88 2.58
C GLY A 51 -12.61 -4.48 3.67
N SER A 52 -12.28 -4.27 4.96
CA SER A 52 -13.12 -4.65 6.09
C SER A 52 -12.79 -3.80 7.33
N LYS A 53 -13.73 -3.76 8.27
CA LYS A 53 -13.55 -3.07 9.57
C LYS A 53 -12.36 -3.64 10.34
N GLU A 54 -12.22 -4.96 10.41
CA GLU A 54 -11.10 -5.65 11.07
C GLU A 54 -9.74 -5.16 10.55
N LYS A 55 -9.60 -5.03 9.22
CA LYS A 55 -8.38 -4.52 8.59
C LYS A 55 -8.14 -3.05 8.88
N VAL A 56 -9.19 -2.24 8.94
CA VAL A 56 -9.08 -0.83 9.34
C VAL A 56 -8.61 -0.73 10.79
N ASP A 57 -9.20 -1.53 11.69
CA ASP A 57 -8.79 -1.57 13.09
C ASP A 57 -7.32 -2.04 13.23
N LEU A 58 -6.89 -3.03 12.44
CA LEU A 58 -5.50 -3.47 12.37
C LEU A 58 -4.54 -2.35 11.98
N LEU A 59 -4.89 -1.59 10.94
CA LEU A 59 -4.06 -0.48 10.46
C LEU A 59 -3.86 0.58 11.55
N LYS A 60 -4.93 0.97 12.23
CA LYS A 60 -4.87 2.02 13.26
C LYS A 60 -4.24 1.54 14.56
N ASN A 61 -4.66 0.38 15.07
CA ASN A 61 -4.34 -0.04 16.43
C ASN A 61 -3.02 -0.82 16.54
N LYS A 62 -2.59 -1.49 15.47
CA LYS A 62 -1.37 -2.33 15.48
C LYS A 62 -0.28 -1.80 14.58
N LEU A 63 -0.63 -1.26 13.41
CA LEU A 63 0.34 -0.85 12.40
C LEU A 63 0.65 0.67 12.44
N GLY A 64 0.01 1.42 13.34
CA GLY A 64 0.34 2.81 13.65
C GLY A 64 -0.03 3.83 12.55
N PHE A 65 -0.95 3.50 11.65
CA PHE A 65 -1.50 4.48 10.71
C PHE A 65 -2.27 5.56 11.49
N ASP A 66 -2.17 6.81 11.06
CA ASP A 66 -2.90 7.90 11.70
C ASP A 66 -4.40 7.76 11.47
N GLU A 67 -4.79 7.38 10.24
CA GLU A 67 -6.17 7.10 9.87
C GLU A 67 -6.25 5.93 8.89
N ALA A 68 -7.44 5.31 8.83
CA ALA A 68 -7.76 4.27 7.86
C ALA A 68 -9.26 4.22 7.59
N PHE A 69 -9.65 3.76 6.41
CA PHE A 69 -11.06 3.62 6.04
C PHE A 69 -11.33 2.34 5.26
N ASN A 70 -12.60 1.88 5.35
CA ASN A 70 -13.09 0.77 4.54
C ASN A 70 -13.62 1.31 3.21
N TYR A 71 -12.86 1.08 2.13
CA TYR A 71 -13.22 1.58 0.80
C TYR A 71 -14.56 1.03 0.26
N LYS A 72 -15.02 -0.11 0.81
CA LYS A 72 -16.31 -0.71 0.40
C LYS A 72 -17.53 0.01 0.98
N GLU A 73 -17.34 0.78 2.04
CA GLU A 73 -18.39 1.56 2.71
C GLU A 73 -18.46 3.00 2.18
N GLU A 74 -17.49 3.42 1.36
CA GLU A 74 -17.44 4.76 0.82
C GLU A 74 -18.08 4.83 -0.57
N SER A 75 -19.12 5.65 -0.72
CA SER A 75 -19.84 5.83 -1.98
C SER A 75 -19.10 6.73 -2.97
N ASP A 76 -18.24 7.64 -2.47
CA ASP A 76 -17.43 8.57 -3.25
C ASP A 76 -15.99 8.62 -2.70
N LEU A 77 -15.10 7.83 -3.32
CA LEU A 77 -13.69 7.78 -2.92
C LEU A 77 -12.97 9.13 -3.09
N LYS A 78 -13.36 9.94 -4.06
CA LYS A 78 -12.76 11.27 -4.26
C LYS A 78 -13.08 12.20 -3.10
N ALA A 79 -14.33 12.23 -2.66
CA ALA A 79 -14.76 13.02 -1.51
C ALA A 79 -14.17 12.48 -0.21
N THR A 80 -14.09 11.15 -0.07
CA THR A 80 -13.44 10.48 1.07
C THR A 80 -11.98 10.87 1.20
N LEU A 81 -11.21 10.81 0.11
CA LEU A 81 -9.81 11.22 0.11
C LEU A 81 -9.65 12.71 0.44
N LYS A 82 -10.54 13.56 -0.05
CA LYS A 82 -10.55 14.99 0.30
C LYS A 82 -10.81 15.23 1.79
N ARG A 83 -11.63 14.40 2.43
CA ARG A 83 -11.91 14.47 3.88
C ARG A 83 -10.68 14.10 4.72
N TYR A 84 -9.96 13.03 4.35
CA TYR A 84 -8.75 12.60 5.05
C TYR A 84 -7.52 13.46 4.73
N PHE A 85 -7.48 14.04 3.55
CA PHE A 85 -6.38 14.88 3.06
C PHE A 85 -6.90 16.24 2.58
N PRO A 86 -7.33 17.12 3.49
CA PRO A 86 -7.87 18.44 3.09
C PRO A 86 -6.87 19.27 2.29
N GLU A 87 -5.56 19.12 2.56
CA GLU A 87 -4.48 19.79 1.83
C GLU A 87 -3.94 18.99 0.63
N GLY A 88 -4.43 17.76 0.42
CA GLY A 88 -4.00 16.87 -0.65
C GLY A 88 -2.91 15.88 -0.23
N ILE A 89 -2.62 14.97 -1.16
CA ILE A 89 -1.70 13.82 -0.99
C ILE A 89 -0.35 14.13 -1.62
N ASP A 90 0.73 13.95 -0.88
CA ASP A 90 2.09 14.10 -1.39
C ASP A 90 2.60 12.81 -2.02
N ILE A 91 2.33 11.66 -1.37
CA ILE A 91 2.74 10.34 -1.87
C ILE A 91 1.53 9.41 -1.85
N TYR A 92 1.23 8.81 -2.98
CA TYR A 92 0.29 7.70 -3.07
C TYR A 92 1.03 6.41 -3.44
N PHE A 93 1.10 5.47 -2.52
CA PHE A 93 1.65 4.15 -2.80
C PHE A 93 0.55 3.26 -3.40
N GLU A 94 0.67 3.03 -4.70
CA GLU A 94 -0.37 2.42 -5.51
C GLU A 94 -0.26 0.89 -5.53
N ASN A 95 -1.31 0.21 -5.06
CA ASN A 95 -1.45 -1.24 -5.10
C ASN A 95 -2.73 -1.71 -5.81
N VAL A 96 -3.66 -0.82 -6.15
CA VAL A 96 -5.05 -1.16 -6.52
C VAL A 96 -5.39 -0.84 -7.97
N GLY A 97 -5.06 0.35 -8.45
CA GLY A 97 -5.42 0.81 -9.81
C GLY A 97 -6.88 1.24 -9.97
N GLY A 98 -7.34 1.33 -11.22
CA GLY A 98 -8.72 1.57 -11.60
C GLY A 98 -9.35 2.80 -10.93
N LYS A 99 -10.56 2.64 -10.40
CA LYS A 99 -11.31 3.72 -9.74
C LYS A 99 -10.59 4.36 -8.56
N THR A 100 -9.74 3.60 -7.86
CA THR A 100 -8.97 4.15 -6.73
C THR A 100 -7.92 5.13 -7.25
N LEU A 101 -7.13 4.75 -8.24
CA LEU A 101 -6.16 5.65 -8.88
C LEU A 101 -6.85 6.89 -9.46
N ASP A 102 -7.97 6.69 -10.13
CA ASP A 102 -8.75 7.77 -10.73
C ASP A 102 -9.26 8.78 -9.69
N ALA A 103 -9.67 8.31 -8.50
CA ALA A 103 -10.08 9.16 -7.38
C ALA A 103 -8.91 9.87 -6.69
N VAL A 104 -7.72 9.27 -6.69
CA VAL A 104 -6.51 9.83 -6.07
C VAL A 104 -5.96 11.01 -6.87
N LEU A 105 -5.88 10.91 -8.19
CA LEU A 105 -5.24 11.92 -9.06
C LEU A 105 -5.73 13.37 -8.79
N PRO A 106 -7.05 13.64 -8.68
CA PRO A 106 -7.53 14.97 -8.33
C PRO A 106 -7.22 15.41 -6.89
N ASN A 107 -6.89 14.46 -5.99
CA ASN A 107 -6.54 14.73 -4.61
C ASN A 107 -5.03 14.87 -4.35
N MET A 108 -4.18 14.62 -5.36
CA MET A 108 -2.73 14.81 -5.24
C MET A 108 -2.37 16.30 -5.11
N ARG A 109 -1.32 16.59 -4.37
CA ARG A 109 -0.65 17.90 -4.36
C ARG A 109 0.17 18.11 -5.64
N PRO A 110 0.49 19.37 -5.99
CA PRO A 110 1.51 19.64 -7.02
C PRO A 110 2.84 18.94 -6.69
N HIS A 111 3.47 18.32 -7.69
CA HIS A 111 4.69 17.53 -7.55
C HIS A 111 4.56 16.27 -6.68
N GLY A 112 3.33 15.79 -6.49
CA GLY A 112 3.06 14.51 -5.83
C GLY A 112 3.73 13.34 -6.55
N ARG A 113 3.95 12.25 -5.82
CA ARG A 113 4.61 11.05 -6.35
C ARG A 113 3.70 9.85 -6.16
N ILE A 114 3.63 9.00 -7.20
CA ILE A 114 2.84 7.78 -7.22
C ILE A 114 3.74 6.61 -7.59
N PRO A 115 4.41 5.98 -6.62
CA PRO A 115 5.05 4.68 -6.85
C PRO A 115 3.98 3.64 -7.17
N VAL A 116 4.02 3.07 -8.37
CA VAL A 116 3.05 2.07 -8.85
C VAL A 116 3.61 0.68 -8.64
N CYS A 117 3.19 0.05 -7.55
CA CYS A 117 3.60 -1.29 -7.13
C CYS A 117 2.71 -2.38 -7.74
N GLY A 118 1.44 -2.09 -7.94
CA GLY A 118 0.49 -3.06 -8.47
C GLY A 118 -0.88 -2.44 -8.73
N MET A 119 -1.72 -3.20 -9.44
CA MET A 119 -3.09 -2.81 -9.80
C MET A 119 -4.04 -4.01 -9.60
N ILE A 120 -4.11 -4.50 -8.35
CA ILE A 120 -4.82 -5.76 -8.03
C ILE A 120 -6.29 -5.75 -8.46
N SER A 121 -6.95 -4.59 -8.50
CA SER A 121 -8.33 -4.49 -8.96
C SER A 121 -8.50 -4.80 -10.45
N GLN A 122 -7.42 -4.78 -11.23
CA GLN A 122 -7.46 -4.90 -12.68
C GLN A 122 -7.05 -6.28 -13.20
N TYR A 123 -6.33 -7.10 -12.39
CA TYR A 123 -5.68 -8.33 -12.88
C TYR A 123 -6.64 -9.40 -13.40
N ASN A 124 -7.86 -9.46 -12.88
CA ASN A 124 -8.85 -10.47 -13.23
C ASN A 124 -10.07 -9.91 -13.98
N LEU A 125 -10.02 -8.66 -14.40
CA LEU A 125 -11.09 -8.08 -15.21
C LEU A 125 -10.96 -8.51 -16.67
N ALA A 126 -12.08 -8.92 -17.27
CA ALA A 126 -12.14 -9.20 -18.71
C ALA A 126 -11.84 -7.95 -19.56
N GLN A 127 -12.25 -6.78 -19.04
CA GLN A 127 -11.94 -5.48 -19.61
C GLN A 127 -11.41 -4.58 -18.47
N PRO A 128 -10.14 -4.15 -18.55
CA PRO A 128 -9.58 -3.22 -17.57
C PRO A 128 -10.34 -1.90 -17.53
N GLU A 129 -10.49 -1.33 -16.34
CA GLU A 129 -11.08 -0.01 -16.16
C GLU A 129 -10.09 1.09 -16.59
N GLY A 130 -10.58 2.06 -17.36
CA GLY A 130 -9.80 3.23 -17.76
C GLY A 130 -9.59 4.20 -16.59
N VAL A 131 -8.48 4.96 -16.62
CA VAL A 131 -8.23 6.09 -15.74
C VAL A 131 -8.52 7.37 -16.51
N THR A 132 -9.51 8.14 -16.07
CA THR A 132 -10.02 9.32 -16.80
C THR A 132 -9.34 10.62 -16.36
N ASN A 133 -8.79 10.65 -15.14
CA ASN A 133 -8.24 11.84 -14.51
C ASN A 133 -6.73 12.07 -14.79
N LEU A 134 -6.14 11.41 -15.81
CA LEU A 134 -4.71 11.51 -16.13
C LEU A 134 -4.23 12.95 -16.46
N ALA A 135 -5.13 13.86 -16.86
CA ALA A 135 -4.80 15.26 -17.06
C ALA A 135 -4.18 15.94 -15.83
N HIS A 136 -4.48 15.42 -14.62
CA HIS A 136 -3.88 15.92 -13.38
C HIS A 136 -2.37 15.68 -13.31
N LEU A 137 -1.82 14.70 -14.04
CA LEU A 137 -0.36 14.53 -14.18
C LEU A 137 0.29 15.80 -14.71
N ILE A 138 -0.34 16.44 -15.71
CA ILE A 138 0.14 17.68 -16.32
C ILE A 138 -0.08 18.86 -15.37
N PHE A 139 -1.32 19.08 -14.94
CA PHE A 139 -1.68 20.28 -14.17
C PHE A 139 -0.97 20.35 -12.82
N LYS A 140 -0.72 19.20 -12.20
CA LYS A 140 -0.05 19.09 -10.89
C LYS A 140 1.40 18.63 -10.99
N ARG A 141 1.93 18.34 -12.19
CA ARG A 141 3.30 17.83 -12.43
C ARG A 141 3.58 16.61 -11.54
N ILE A 142 2.61 15.69 -11.46
CA ILE A 142 2.71 14.45 -10.68
C ILE A 142 3.70 13.51 -11.36
N LYS A 143 4.62 12.92 -10.59
CA LYS A 143 5.45 11.80 -11.04
C LYS A 143 4.74 10.49 -10.70
N MET A 144 4.36 9.74 -11.73
CA MET A 144 3.79 8.40 -11.60
C MET A 144 4.72 7.41 -12.30
N GLU A 145 5.21 6.40 -11.57
CA GLU A 145 6.26 5.51 -12.08
C GLU A 145 6.06 4.09 -11.56
N GLY A 146 6.02 3.13 -12.48
CA GLY A 146 5.97 1.71 -12.18
C GLY A 146 7.34 1.14 -11.83
N PHE A 147 7.37 0.13 -10.97
CA PHE A 147 8.60 -0.57 -10.59
C PHE A 147 8.32 -2.04 -10.27
N ILE A 148 9.37 -2.82 -10.26
CA ILE A 148 9.34 -4.22 -9.81
C ILE A 148 10.48 -4.49 -8.82
N VAL A 149 10.29 -5.38 -7.87
CA VAL A 149 11.26 -5.65 -6.80
C VAL A 149 12.67 -6.02 -7.30
N TYR A 150 12.78 -6.58 -8.49
CA TYR A 150 14.07 -6.96 -9.12
C TYR A 150 15.00 -5.76 -9.32
N ASP A 151 14.43 -4.59 -9.56
CA ASP A 151 15.21 -3.34 -9.72
C ASP A 151 15.96 -2.96 -8.44
N PHE A 152 15.53 -3.49 -7.28
CA PHE A 152 16.04 -3.12 -5.96
C PHE A 152 16.91 -4.18 -5.28
N TYR A 153 17.26 -5.29 -5.94
CA TYR A 153 18.08 -6.32 -5.30
C TYR A 153 19.43 -5.82 -4.82
N HIS A 154 20.00 -4.83 -5.50
CA HIS A 154 21.24 -4.16 -5.08
C HIS A 154 21.09 -3.37 -3.76
N LEU A 155 19.87 -3.00 -3.37
CA LEU A 155 19.56 -2.30 -2.12
C LEU A 155 19.29 -3.27 -0.94
N TYR A 156 19.32 -4.58 -1.17
CA TYR A 156 18.96 -5.54 -0.12
C TYR A 156 19.79 -5.40 1.17
N PRO A 157 21.11 -5.22 1.12
CA PRO A 157 21.90 -4.97 2.34
C PRO A 157 21.45 -3.71 3.09
N LYS A 158 21.25 -2.62 2.38
CA LYS A 158 20.78 -1.34 2.95
C LYS A 158 19.36 -1.45 3.55
N PHE A 159 18.49 -2.21 2.89
CA PHE A 159 17.17 -2.53 3.42
C PHE A 159 17.28 -3.30 4.74
N LEU A 160 18.15 -4.31 4.85
CA LEU A 160 18.34 -5.06 6.09
C LEU A 160 18.92 -4.18 7.22
N GLU A 161 19.90 -3.34 6.92
CA GLU A 161 20.44 -2.35 7.87
C GLU A 161 19.35 -1.43 8.41
N PHE A 162 18.42 -1.01 7.56
CA PHE A 162 17.30 -0.17 7.96
C PHE A 162 16.26 -0.96 8.78
N VAL A 163 15.80 -2.10 8.28
CA VAL A 163 14.60 -2.73 8.83
C VAL A 163 14.84 -3.56 10.09
N LEU A 164 15.99 -4.26 10.19
CA LEU A 164 16.24 -5.19 11.30
C LEU A 164 16.26 -4.53 12.69
N PRO A 165 16.89 -3.35 12.89
CA PRO A 165 16.80 -2.65 14.17
C PRO A 165 15.36 -2.31 14.54
N HIS A 166 14.56 -1.81 13.58
CA HIS A 166 13.18 -1.44 13.83
C HIS A 166 12.27 -2.62 14.16
N ILE A 167 12.52 -3.80 13.55
CA ILE A 167 11.81 -5.05 13.91
C ILE A 167 12.19 -5.49 15.32
N ARG A 168 13.50 -5.49 15.67
CA ARG A 168 13.98 -5.89 17.00
C ARG A 168 13.44 -4.98 18.11
N GLU A 169 13.26 -3.73 17.83
CA GLU A 169 12.70 -2.72 18.75
C GLU A 169 11.15 -2.72 18.76
N GLY A 170 10.51 -3.56 17.96
CA GLY A 170 9.05 -3.61 17.83
C GLY A 170 8.41 -2.37 17.16
N LYS A 171 9.22 -1.51 16.53
CA LYS A 171 8.76 -0.33 15.79
C LYS A 171 8.19 -0.65 14.42
N VAL A 172 8.60 -1.77 13.85
CA VAL A 172 8.04 -2.37 12.64
C VAL A 172 7.57 -3.76 12.99
N VAL A 173 6.30 -4.01 12.76
CA VAL A 173 5.66 -5.30 12.94
C VAL A 173 5.10 -5.78 11.61
N TYR A 174 4.88 -7.09 11.49
CA TYR A 174 4.24 -7.66 10.31
C TYR A 174 3.15 -8.65 10.74
N VAL A 175 2.18 -8.83 9.86
CA VAL A 175 1.08 -9.75 10.03
C VAL A 175 1.11 -10.74 8.89
N GLU A 176 1.02 -12.01 9.24
CA GLU A 176 0.94 -13.14 8.31
C GLU A 176 -0.42 -13.81 8.45
N ASP A 177 -0.98 -14.22 7.32
CA ASP A 177 -2.19 -15.01 7.22
C ASP A 177 -1.76 -16.41 6.75
N ILE A 178 -1.72 -17.36 7.68
CA ILE A 178 -1.15 -18.68 7.45
C ILE A 178 -2.27 -19.65 7.09
N ALA A 179 -2.16 -20.29 5.92
CA ALA A 179 -2.98 -21.43 5.55
C ALA A 179 -2.15 -22.71 5.71
N GLU A 180 -2.66 -23.64 6.52
CA GLU A 180 -2.01 -24.90 6.80
C GLU A 180 -2.23 -25.91 5.65
N GLY A 181 -1.14 -26.57 5.24
CA GLY A 181 -1.14 -27.59 4.19
C GLY A 181 -1.10 -27.04 2.76
N LEU A 182 -0.37 -27.72 1.90
CA LEU A 182 -0.21 -27.33 0.49
C LEU A 182 -1.54 -27.38 -0.27
N GLU A 183 -2.46 -28.27 0.12
CA GLU A 183 -3.80 -28.43 -0.46
C GLU A 183 -4.67 -27.17 -0.33
N ASN A 184 -4.41 -26.33 0.68
CA ASN A 184 -5.10 -25.05 0.87
C ASN A 184 -4.50 -23.90 0.05
N GLY A 185 -3.36 -24.13 -0.61
CA GLY A 185 -2.68 -23.13 -1.45
C GLY A 185 -3.55 -22.52 -2.55
N PRO A 186 -4.28 -23.31 -3.35
CA PRO A 186 -5.15 -22.77 -4.41
C PRO A 186 -6.25 -21.85 -3.85
N ALA A 187 -6.89 -22.23 -2.75
CA ALA A 187 -7.94 -21.42 -2.11
C ALA A 187 -7.39 -20.11 -1.53
N ALA A 188 -6.24 -20.18 -0.87
CA ALA A 188 -5.52 -19.01 -0.36
C ALA A 188 -5.08 -18.07 -1.48
N PHE A 189 -4.57 -18.60 -2.59
CA PHE A 189 -4.18 -17.82 -3.77
C PHE A 189 -5.38 -17.09 -4.38
N VAL A 190 -6.50 -17.77 -4.62
CA VAL A 190 -7.74 -17.16 -5.12
C VAL A 190 -8.26 -16.10 -4.14
N GLY A 191 -8.10 -16.36 -2.83
CA GLY A 191 -8.47 -15.42 -1.78
C GLY A 191 -7.80 -14.06 -1.87
N LEU A 192 -6.57 -13.98 -2.40
CA LEU A 192 -5.86 -12.71 -2.60
C LEU A 192 -6.63 -11.74 -3.50
N PHE A 193 -7.24 -12.23 -4.58
CA PHE A 193 -7.98 -11.41 -5.55
C PHE A 193 -9.33 -10.91 -5.02
N SER A 194 -9.84 -11.52 -3.96
CA SER A 194 -11.05 -11.07 -3.25
C SER A 194 -10.74 -10.33 -1.94
N GLY A 195 -9.44 -10.15 -1.63
CA GLY A 195 -8.99 -9.47 -0.42
C GLY A 195 -9.40 -10.20 0.86
N ARG A 196 -9.35 -11.53 0.90
CA ARG A 196 -9.65 -12.32 2.11
C ARG A 196 -8.52 -12.26 3.14
N ASN A 197 -7.27 -12.27 2.65
CA ASN A 197 -6.09 -12.30 3.50
C ASN A 197 -5.94 -11.05 4.39
N VAL A 198 -5.46 -11.26 5.59
CA VAL A 198 -5.04 -10.21 6.52
C VAL A 198 -3.52 -10.24 6.66
N GLY A 199 -2.84 -9.27 6.08
CA GLY A 199 -1.38 -9.29 6.02
C GLY A 199 -0.82 -10.11 4.85
N LYS A 200 0.34 -10.73 5.06
CA LYS A 200 1.01 -11.59 4.08
C LYS A 200 0.42 -12.99 4.09
N GLN A 201 -0.21 -13.39 2.98
CA GLN A 201 -0.62 -14.79 2.83
C GLN A 201 0.60 -15.71 2.74
N VAL A 202 0.62 -16.72 3.58
CA VAL A 202 1.67 -17.75 3.66
C VAL A 202 1.01 -19.12 3.64
N ILE A 203 1.65 -20.10 3.02
CA ILE A 203 1.25 -21.51 3.07
C ILE A 203 2.29 -22.25 3.91
N SER A 204 1.86 -22.85 5.02
CA SER A 204 2.67 -23.78 5.80
C SER A 204 2.60 -25.15 5.12
N VAL A 205 3.70 -25.61 4.55
CA VAL A 205 3.74 -26.86 3.74
C VAL A 205 3.96 -28.08 4.63
N VAL A 206 4.57 -27.88 5.80
CA VAL A 206 4.85 -28.91 6.79
C VAL A 206 4.25 -28.45 8.12
N PRO A 207 3.50 -29.29 8.84
CA PRO A 207 3.09 -28.97 10.21
C PRO A 207 4.33 -28.71 11.08
N GLU A 208 4.29 -27.67 11.88
CA GLU A 208 5.31 -27.43 12.92
C GLU A 208 5.21 -28.49 14.03
#